data_fb8576bf04070134218609eb61ed279b
#
_entry.id   fb8576bf04070134218609eb61ed279b
#
_cell.length_a   1.000
_cell.length_b   1.000
_cell.length_c   1.000
_cell.angle_alpha   90.00
_cell.angle_beta   90.00
_cell.angle_gamma   90.00
#
_symmetry.space_group_name_H-M   'P 1'
#
loop_
_entity.id
_entity.type
_entity.pdbx_description
1 polymer ?
#
loop_
_entity_poly.entity_id
_entity_poly.type
_entity_poly.pdbx_seq_one_letter_code
_entity_poly.pdbx_strand_id
1 'polypeptide(L)'
;MSRTDLRLRGRSLSAALSLAFIFLGTSTDRATADEPAPAEKAWTSALVLGDSKIGEPTGSVEWIVENCEVAVEGDVLRFVSGEGWIRYPYPLADFVFSGEYRPLKESKWDSGIYFRSPLPPEGKNWPDRRQINLKQGEEGTLLSPKVAADQAVIEPGEWRSFELSVVRDQAMLKLNGEPAWTTEGISDPTGWLALQVEVPQGGQYEFRNLTVVETSFEDLLPGDLDAWTAIEKKPLDCWALENGVLSCLPKDGPSLRTKEKIGDFSLRLSYRLAEGGNSGVYLRTPEGGSHHGDGAGIEVQLLHDDAQRYATLKPYQYSGSLYGIVPAKRGSARGADEWNAMQITCEGTSYQVILNGDVITHATADDAPELAKRAVEGFLGLQHHGGGVDYRDIRLGPPTFAP
;
A
#
# COMPACT_ATOMS: atom_id res chain seq x y z
N MET A 1 45.22 36.14 -22.05
CA MET A 1 45.16 35.40 -20.74
C MET A 1 43.76 34.80 -20.66
N SER A 2 43.70 33.55 -21.00
CA SER A 2 42.47 32.77 -21.15
C SER A 2 42.15 32.05 -19.86
N ARG A 3 40.89 32.15 -19.37
CA ARG A 3 40.34 31.29 -18.34
C ARG A 3 39.40 30.30 -19.01
N THR A 4 39.78 29.06 -18.95
CA THR A 4 39.02 27.92 -19.42
C THR A 4 38.10 27.45 -18.31
N ASP A 5 36.78 27.54 -18.51
CA ASP A 5 35.75 26.95 -17.63
C ASP A 5 35.59 25.46 -17.92
N LEU A 6 35.95 24.64 -16.96
CA LEU A 6 35.69 23.20 -16.96
C LEU A 6 34.36 22.94 -16.27
N ARG A 7 33.28 22.68 -17.05
CA ARG A 7 32.01 22.17 -16.54
C ARG A 7 32.12 20.67 -16.31
N LEU A 8 32.18 20.25 -15.07
CA LEU A 8 31.99 18.87 -14.65
C LEU A 8 30.48 18.54 -14.70
N ARG A 9 30.08 17.68 -15.62
CA ARG A 9 28.77 17.04 -15.63
C ARG A 9 28.80 15.91 -14.61
N GLY A 10 28.12 16.08 -13.50
CA GLY A 10 27.83 15.00 -12.56
C GLY A 10 26.85 14.01 -13.20
N ARG A 11 27.29 12.78 -13.41
CA ARG A 11 26.40 11.64 -13.69
C ARG A 11 25.92 11.11 -12.34
N SER A 12 24.63 11.20 -12.08
CA SER A 12 24.00 10.45 -11.00
C SER A 12 24.05 8.97 -11.34
N LEU A 13 24.77 8.19 -10.54
CA LEU A 13 24.65 6.72 -10.56
C LEU A 13 23.39 6.35 -9.76
N SER A 14 22.32 6.01 -10.47
CA SER A 14 21.25 5.22 -9.90
C SER A 14 21.81 3.83 -9.59
N ALA A 15 21.93 3.49 -8.32
CA ALA A 15 22.22 2.14 -7.89
C ALA A 15 20.94 1.30 -8.06
N ALA A 16 20.82 0.59 -9.18
CA ALA A 16 19.83 -0.47 -9.33
C ALA A 16 20.26 -1.63 -8.42
N LEU A 17 19.46 -1.89 -7.35
CA LEU A 17 19.62 -3.11 -6.55
C LEU A 17 19.18 -4.30 -7.42
N SER A 18 20.14 -5.07 -7.94
CA SER A 18 19.86 -6.38 -8.52
C SER A 18 19.65 -7.39 -7.39
N LEU A 19 18.40 -7.76 -7.12
CA LEU A 19 18.08 -8.92 -6.27
C LEU A 19 18.38 -10.21 -7.06
N ALA A 20 19.59 -10.73 -6.93
CA ALA A 20 19.91 -12.08 -7.39
C ALA A 20 19.63 -13.07 -6.27
N PHE A 21 18.57 -13.88 -6.42
CA PHE A 21 18.35 -15.04 -5.57
C PHE A 21 19.33 -16.16 -6.01
N ILE A 22 20.38 -16.39 -5.23
CA ILE A 22 21.25 -17.56 -5.44
C ILE A 22 20.72 -18.70 -4.59
N PHE A 23 19.99 -19.63 -5.21
CA PHE A 23 19.67 -20.92 -4.62
C PHE A 23 20.87 -21.87 -4.80
N LEU A 24 21.55 -22.20 -3.72
CA LEU A 24 22.45 -23.37 -3.67
C LEU A 24 21.64 -24.61 -3.36
N GLY A 25 21.06 -25.21 -4.38
CA GLY A 25 20.41 -26.52 -4.28
C GLY A 25 21.27 -27.58 -4.94
N THR A 26 21.49 -28.70 -4.24
CA THR A 26 22.13 -29.91 -4.77
C THR A 26 21.32 -30.47 -5.95
N SER A 27 22.01 -30.70 -7.06
CA SER A 27 21.46 -31.12 -8.34
C SER A 27 20.60 -32.38 -8.30
N THR A 28 19.35 -32.27 -8.67
CA THR A 28 18.61 -33.28 -9.44
C THR A 28 17.87 -32.52 -10.55
N ASP A 29 18.08 -32.94 -11.80
CA ASP A 29 17.48 -32.36 -13.00
C ASP A 29 15.99 -32.06 -12.84
N ARG A 30 15.64 -30.79 -12.69
CA ARG A 30 14.32 -30.26 -12.98
C ARG A 30 14.47 -29.01 -13.84
N ALA A 31 13.65 -28.94 -14.88
CA ALA A 31 13.58 -27.84 -15.81
C ALA A 31 13.71 -26.49 -15.12
N THR A 32 14.63 -25.67 -15.63
CA THR A 32 14.83 -24.28 -15.23
C THR A 32 13.55 -23.51 -15.41
N ALA A 33 12.85 -23.23 -14.30
CA ALA A 33 11.87 -22.17 -14.29
C ALA A 33 12.64 -20.86 -14.49
N ASP A 34 12.30 -20.12 -15.54
CA ASP A 34 12.85 -18.79 -15.79
C ASP A 34 12.73 -17.96 -14.51
N GLU A 35 13.86 -17.46 -14.02
CA GLU A 35 13.89 -16.44 -12.98
C GLU A 35 13.06 -15.25 -13.48
N PRO A 36 12.06 -14.77 -12.73
CA PRO A 36 11.33 -13.57 -13.13
C PRO A 36 12.34 -12.43 -13.19
N ALA A 37 12.47 -11.82 -14.36
CA ALA A 37 13.28 -10.62 -14.53
C ALA A 37 12.88 -9.59 -13.46
N PRO A 38 13.84 -8.88 -12.85
CA PRO A 38 13.52 -7.84 -11.87
C PRO A 38 12.53 -6.86 -12.52
N ALA A 39 11.41 -6.65 -11.89
CA ALA A 39 10.40 -5.71 -12.39
C ALA A 39 11.08 -4.33 -12.48
N GLU A 40 11.23 -3.78 -13.68
CA GLU A 40 11.85 -2.46 -13.92
C GLU A 40 11.13 -1.32 -13.21
N LYS A 41 9.98 -1.57 -12.58
CA LYS A 41 9.08 -0.58 -11.98
C LYS A 41 8.51 -1.03 -10.62
N ALA A 42 9.36 -1.53 -9.72
CA ALA A 42 8.92 -1.84 -8.37
C ALA A 42 8.54 -0.57 -7.59
N TRP A 43 7.37 -0.57 -6.96
CA TRP A 43 6.96 0.51 -6.06
C TRP A 43 7.67 0.40 -4.72
N THR A 44 8.35 1.46 -4.32
CA THR A 44 9.01 1.56 -3.01
C THR A 44 8.34 2.64 -2.17
N SER A 45 7.88 2.30 -0.98
CA SER A 45 7.29 3.25 -0.05
C SER A 45 8.03 3.29 1.29
N ALA A 46 8.18 4.50 1.84
CA ALA A 46 8.62 4.68 3.22
C ALA A 46 7.43 4.69 4.17
N LEU A 47 7.70 4.41 5.44
CA LEU A 47 6.75 4.63 6.51
C LEU A 47 6.55 6.14 6.72
N VAL A 48 5.31 6.58 6.72
CA VAL A 48 4.90 7.94 7.08
C VAL A 48 3.96 7.87 8.27
N LEU A 49 4.18 8.76 9.24
CA LEU A 49 3.29 8.96 10.38
C LEU A 49 3.05 10.47 10.52
N GLY A 50 1.83 10.91 10.21
CA GLY A 50 1.54 12.32 10.11
C GLY A 50 2.44 13.02 9.07
N ASP A 51 3.11 14.10 9.48
CA ASP A 51 4.05 14.84 8.62
C ASP A 51 5.47 14.25 8.59
N SER A 52 5.73 13.19 9.37
CA SER A 52 7.05 12.59 9.53
C SER A 52 7.23 11.40 8.59
N LYS A 53 8.42 11.29 8.01
CA LYS A 53 8.79 10.26 7.04
C LYS A 53 10.03 9.49 7.49
N ILE A 54 9.97 8.16 7.42
CA ILE A 54 11.03 7.26 7.84
C ILE A 54 11.44 6.41 6.65
N GLY A 55 12.65 6.62 6.14
CA GLY A 55 13.21 5.94 4.97
C GLY A 55 13.30 6.81 3.72
N GLU A 56 13.98 6.31 2.69
CA GLU A 56 14.20 6.97 1.40
C GLU A 56 13.26 6.37 0.33
N PRO A 57 12.15 7.01 -0.05
CA PRO A 57 11.17 6.42 -0.95
C PRO A 57 11.04 7.07 -2.30
N THR A 58 10.50 6.35 -3.26
CA THR A 58 9.84 6.88 -4.46
C THR A 58 8.40 7.34 -4.17
N GLY A 59 7.78 6.78 -3.13
CA GLY A 59 6.46 7.15 -2.62
C GLY A 59 6.41 7.18 -1.11
N SER A 60 5.32 7.67 -0.55
CA SER A 60 5.10 7.71 0.90
C SER A 60 3.69 7.23 1.21
N VAL A 61 3.59 6.27 2.14
CA VAL A 61 2.31 5.71 2.57
C VAL A 61 2.19 5.88 4.06
N GLU A 62 1.10 6.50 4.51
CA GLU A 62 0.84 6.69 5.93
C GLU A 62 0.41 5.37 6.57
N TRP A 63 1.19 4.91 7.55
CA TRP A 63 0.88 3.72 8.33
C TRP A 63 -0.14 4.04 9.43
N ILE A 64 -0.89 3.03 9.81
CA ILE A 64 -1.99 3.15 10.76
C ILE A 64 -1.50 2.72 12.13
N VAL A 65 -1.70 3.57 13.14
CA VAL A 65 -1.35 3.31 14.53
C VAL A 65 -2.62 2.91 15.27
N GLU A 66 -2.63 1.72 15.88
CA GLU A 66 -3.79 1.18 16.59
C GLU A 66 -3.41 0.74 18.00
N ASN A 67 -4.13 1.25 19.00
CA ASN A 67 -4.01 0.91 20.43
C ASN A 67 -2.62 1.14 21.03
N CYS A 68 -1.83 2.05 20.48
CA CYS A 68 -0.51 2.40 20.99
C CYS A 68 -0.15 3.85 20.65
N GLU A 69 0.93 4.33 21.23
CA GLU A 69 1.53 5.63 20.95
C GLU A 69 2.96 5.45 20.47
N VAL A 70 3.31 6.21 19.46
CA VAL A 70 4.64 6.23 18.86
C VAL A 70 5.11 7.67 18.69
N ALA A 71 6.43 7.86 18.65
CA ALA A 71 7.05 9.14 18.34
C ALA A 71 8.01 8.97 17.17
N VAL A 72 8.14 10.01 16.36
CA VAL A 72 9.14 10.07 15.29
C VAL A 72 10.07 11.24 15.55
N GLU A 73 11.36 10.95 15.67
CA GLU A 73 12.42 11.93 15.87
C GLU A 73 13.44 11.80 14.73
N GLY A 74 13.38 12.71 13.77
CA GLY A 74 14.16 12.60 12.54
C GLY A 74 13.68 11.42 11.70
N ASP A 75 14.56 10.44 11.48
CA ASP A 75 14.29 9.19 10.76
C ASP A 75 14.04 7.98 11.68
N VAL A 76 13.89 8.21 12.98
CA VAL A 76 13.71 7.16 14.00
C VAL A 76 12.28 7.13 14.52
N LEU A 77 11.64 5.99 14.37
CA LEU A 77 10.38 5.63 15.00
C LEU A 77 10.65 5.02 16.36
N ARG A 78 10.07 5.59 17.42
CA ARG A 78 10.15 5.08 18.79
C ARG A 78 8.79 4.64 19.30
N PHE A 79 8.71 3.47 19.93
CA PHE A 79 7.53 3.02 20.64
C PHE A 79 7.47 3.67 22.03
N VAL A 80 6.36 4.36 22.32
CA VAL A 80 6.19 5.19 23.52
C VAL A 80 5.34 4.46 24.56
N SER A 81 4.14 4.03 24.20
CA SER A 81 3.19 3.39 25.11
C SER A 81 2.17 2.53 24.40
N GLY A 82 1.46 1.70 25.16
CA GLY A 82 0.34 0.88 24.69
C GLY A 82 0.69 -0.54 24.29
N GLU A 83 -0.36 -1.30 24.01
CA GLU A 83 -0.32 -2.66 23.48
C GLU A 83 -1.14 -2.69 22.21
N GLY A 84 -0.48 -2.63 21.06
CA GLY A 84 -1.10 -2.52 19.76
C GLY A 84 -0.12 -2.75 18.62
N TRP A 85 -0.40 -2.21 17.48
CA TRP A 85 0.45 -2.35 16.32
C TRP A 85 0.45 -1.13 15.41
N ILE A 86 1.48 -1.05 14.57
CA ILE A 86 1.59 -0.07 13.50
C ILE A 86 1.55 -0.86 12.21
N ARG A 87 0.52 -0.69 11.38
CA ARG A 87 0.34 -1.51 10.19
C ARG A 87 0.38 -0.71 8.90
N TYR A 88 0.87 -1.36 7.86
CA TYR A 88 0.75 -0.86 6.49
C TYR A 88 -0.73 -0.78 6.09
N PRO A 89 -1.19 0.28 5.39
CA PRO A 89 -2.62 0.52 5.19
C PRO A 89 -3.28 -0.40 4.15
N TYR A 90 -2.49 -1.22 3.46
CA TYR A 90 -2.97 -2.15 2.44
C TYR A 90 -2.50 -3.59 2.72
N PRO A 91 -3.29 -4.61 2.38
CA PRO A 91 -2.80 -5.98 2.38
C PRO A 91 -1.71 -6.15 1.32
N LEU A 92 -0.66 -6.90 1.65
CA LEU A 92 0.46 -7.16 0.77
C LEU A 92 0.44 -8.61 0.28
N ALA A 93 0.76 -8.81 -1.00
CA ALA A 93 1.02 -10.12 -1.62
C ALA A 93 2.52 -10.38 -1.64
N ASP A 94 3.20 -10.04 -2.74
CA ASP A 94 4.63 -10.19 -2.92
C ASP A 94 5.33 -8.86 -2.59
N PHE A 95 6.29 -8.89 -1.67
CA PHE A 95 6.96 -7.68 -1.21
C PHE A 95 8.32 -7.97 -0.58
N VAL A 96 9.13 -6.92 -0.45
CA VAL A 96 10.30 -6.89 0.42
C VAL A 96 10.09 -5.79 1.46
N PHE A 97 10.23 -6.14 2.73
CA PHE A 97 10.22 -5.20 3.84
C PHE A 97 11.58 -5.16 4.51
N SER A 98 12.17 -4.00 4.59
CA SER A 98 13.51 -3.83 5.17
C SER A 98 13.59 -2.63 6.10
N GLY A 99 14.59 -2.65 6.94
CA GLY A 99 14.88 -1.58 7.88
C GLY A 99 15.89 -1.99 8.93
N GLU A 100 15.93 -1.21 9.98
CA GLU A 100 16.76 -1.48 11.15
C GLU A 100 15.93 -1.33 12.43
N TYR A 101 16.24 -2.15 13.42
CA TYR A 101 15.64 -2.06 14.75
C TYR A 101 16.69 -2.15 15.85
N ARG A 102 16.34 -1.64 17.04
CA ARG A 102 17.09 -1.87 18.28
C ARG A 102 16.18 -1.90 19.49
N PRO A 103 16.39 -2.84 20.44
CA PRO A 103 15.75 -2.79 21.75
C PRO A 103 16.42 -1.73 22.62
N LEU A 104 15.64 -1.05 23.44
CA LEU A 104 16.13 -0.01 24.37
C LEU A 104 16.25 -0.51 25.82
N LYS A 105 15.66 -1.68 26.12
CA LYS A 105 15.78 -2.30 27.46
C LYS A 105 17.04 -3.15 27.55
N GLU A 106 17.64 -3.20 28.73
CA GLU A 106 18.79 -4.07 29.04
C GLU A 106 18.43 -5.57 29.01
N SER A 107 17.17 -5.91 29.24
CA SER A 107 16.69 -7.29 29.22
C SER A 107 15.18 -7.37 29.08
N LYS A 108 14.68 -8.56 28.70
CA LYS A 108 13.26 -8.87 28.60
C LYS A 108 12.55 -7.95 27.58
N TRP A 109 13.22 -7.62 26.49
CA TRP A 109 12.56 -6.94 25.38
C TRP A 109 11.67 -7.90 24.61
N ASP A 110 10.59 -7.38 24.04
CA ASP A 110 9.64 -8.12 23.23
C ASP A 110 8.96 -7.20 22.20
N SER A 111 8.92 -7.64 20.96
CA SER A 111 8.24 -7.02 19.84
C SER A 111 8.10 -8.03 18.70
N GLY A 112 7.59 -7.61 17.55
CA GLY A 112 7.47 -8.49 16.40
C GLY A 112 7.15 -7.76 15.10
N ILE A 113 7.41 -8.45 13.99
CA ILE A 113 7.01 -8.05 12.66
C ILE A 113 5.98 -9.06 12.17
N TYR A 114 4.75 -8.60 11.96
CA TYR A 114 3.70 -9.40 11.33
C TYR A 114 3.72 -9.24 9.82
N PHE A 115 3.49 -10.31 9.08
CA PHE A 115 3.38 -10.26 7.62
C PHE A 115 2.32 -11.22 7.10
N ARG A 116 1.60 -10.83 6.06
CA ARG A 116 0.44 -11.55 5.53
C ARG A 116 -0.47 -12.08 6.65
N SER A 117 -0.61 -11.30 7.71
CA SER A 117 -1.45 -11.64 8.86
C SER A 117 -2.87 -11.13 8.65
N PRO A 118 -3.90 -11.80 9.24
CA PRO A 118 -5.23 -11.21 9.34
C PRO A 118 -5.21 -10.01 10.29
N LEU A 119 -6.32 -9.31 10.40
CA LEU A 119 -6.54 -8.39 11.53
C LEU A 119 -6.58 -9.15 12.84
N PRO A 120 -6.24 -8.50 13.99
CA PRO A 120 -6.40 -9.10 15.30
C PRO A 120 -7.83 -9.61 15.51
N PRO A 121 -8.02 -10.79 16.11
CA PRO A 121 -9.35 -11.24 16.54
C PRO A 121 -9.97 -10.26 17.54
N GLU A 122 -11.30 -10.23 17.62
CA GLU A 122 -12.01 -9.37 18.56
C GLU A 122 -11.48 -9.52 20.00
N GLY A 123 -11.15 -8.41 20.63
CA GLY A 123 -10.59 -8.36 21.99
C GLY A 123 -9.11 -8.75 22.08
N LYS A 124 -8.41 -8.87 20.97
CA LYS A 124 -6.95 -9.05 20.91
C LYS A 124 -6.28 -7.82 20.32
N ASN A 125 -5.05 -7.59 20.77
CA ASN A 125 -4.24 -6.48 20.28
C ASN A 125 -3.41 -6.85 19.04
N TRP A 126 -3.19 -8.15 18.82
CA TRP A 126 -2.36 -8.70 17.75
C TRP A 126 -3.00 -9.89 17.06
N PRO A 127 -2.63 -10.17 15.80
CA PRO A 127 -2.90 -11.43 15.15
C PRO A 127 -2.22 -12.61 15.88
N ASP A 128 -2.73 -13.81 15.68
CA ASP A 128 -2.22 -15.04 16.30
C ASP A 128 -1.22 -15.81 15.42
N ARG A 129 -0.82 -15.25 14.26
CA ARG A 129 0.05 -15.95 13.30
C ARG A 129 0.90 -15.03 12.45
N ARG A 130 1.97 -15.59 11.89
CA ARG A 130 2.95 -14.98 10.99
C ARG A 130 3.68 -13.80 11.57
N GLN A 131 4.14 -14.01 12.79
CA GLN A 131 5.01 -13.08 13.49
C GLN A 131 6.46 -13.52 13.36
N ILE A 132 7.34 -12.65 12.92
CA ILE A 132 8.76 -12.72 13.20
C ILE A 132 8.96 -12.14 14.57
N ASN A 133 9.37 -12.98 15.52
CA ASN A 133 9.55 -12.60 16.90
C ASN A 133 10.82 -11.75 17.07
N LEU A 134 10.73 -10.64 17.79
CA LEU A 134 11.86 -9.80 18.17
C LEU A 134 12.13 -9.86 19.67
N LYS A 135 11.62 -10.90 20.35
CA LYS A 135 11.80 -11.14 21.77
C LYS A 135 13.22 -11.59 22.09
N GLN A 136 13.75 -11.16 23.24
CA GLN A 136 15.06 -11.54 23.71
C GLN A 136 15.28 -13.07 23.70
N GLY A 137 16.29 -13.52 22.97
CA GLY A 137 16.66 -14.92 22.83
C GLY A 137 15.85 -15.69 21.78
N GLU A 138 14.90 -15.05 21.11
CA GLU A 138 14.09 -15.62 20.02
C GLU A 138 14.06 -14.70 18.78
N GLU A 139 14.96 -13.72 18.72
CA GLU A 139 14.99 -12.72 17.65
C GLU A 139 15.08 -13.36 16.27
N GLY A 140 14.21 -12.92 15.38
CA GLY A 140 14.15 -13.43 14.02
C GLY A 140 13.39 -14.76 13.88
N THR A 141 12.97 -15.41 14.97
CA THR A 141 12.18 -16.64 14.89
C THR A 141 10.82 -16.37 14.28
N LEU A 142 10.45 -17.10 13.23
CA LEU A 142 9.08 -17.12 12.72
C LEU A 142 8.22 -18.02 13.61
N LEU A 143 7.04 -17.55 14.02
CA LEU A 143 6.19 -18.29 14.96
C LEU A 143 5.17 -19.22 14.27
N SER A 144 4.71 -18.92 13.07
CA SER A 144 3.73 -19.72 12.34
C SER A 144 3.95 -19.70 10.81
N PRO A 145 4.55 -20.72 10.21
CA PRO A 145 5.12 -21.93 10.85
C PRO A 145 6.32 -21.58 11.72
N LYS A 146 6.66 -22.42 12.71
CA LYS A 146 7.80 -22.14 13.58
C LYS A 146 9.11 -22.46 12.86
N VAL A 147 9.91 -21.43 12.62
CA VAL A 147 11.26 -21.52 12.04
C VAL A 147 12.21 -20.69 12.89
N ALA A 148 13.16 -21.36 13.54
CA ALA A 148 14.16 -20.68 14.37
C ALA A 148 15.15 -19.91 13.49
N ALA A 149 15.54 -18.73 13.94
CA ALA A 149 16.66 -18.02 13.36
C ALA A 149 17.97 -18.52 13.98
N ASP A 150 18.94 -18.84 13.13
CA ASP A 150 20.30 -19.18 13.56
C ASP A 150 21.14 -17.90 13.60
N GLN A 151 21.00 -17.14 14.68
CA GLN A 151 21.61 -15.82 14.80
C GLN A 151 22.22 -15.58 16.19
N ALA A 152 23.29 -14.76 16.21
CA ALA A 152 23.88 -14.28 17.44
C ALA A 152 22.88 -13.38 18.20
N VAL A 153 22.96 -13.43 19.53
CA VAL A 153 22.21 -12.53 20.42
C VAL A 153 22.60 -11.09 20.12
N ILE A 154 21.62 -10.18 20.05
CA ILE A 154 21.87 -8.75 19.94
C ILE A 154 22.10 -8.13 21.30
N GLU A 155 22.94 -7.09 21.34
CA GLU A 155 23.13 -6.30 22.55
C GLU A 155 22.12 -5.14 22.58
N PRO A 156 21.61 -4.75 23.76
CA PRO A 156 20.73 -3.60 23.88
C PRO A 156 21.32 -2.33 23.29
N GLY A 157 20.49 -1.57 22.58
CA GLY A 157 20.91 -0.30 21.96
C GLY A 157 21.67 -0.42 20.65
N GLU A 158 22.07 -1.61 20.22
CA GLU A 158 22.71 -1.84 18.93
C GLU A 158 21.68 -1.95 17.80
N TRP A 159 21.93 -1.27 16.70
CA TRP A 159 21.10 -1.36 15.51
C TRP A 159 21.35 -2.68 14.76
N ARG A 160 20.27 -3.33 14.38
CA ARG A 160 20.27 -4.54 13.56
C ARG A 160 19.43 -4.34 12.33
N SER A 161 20.01 -4.57 11.17
CA SER A 161 19.27 -4.55 9.91
C SER A 161 18.50 -5.84 9.71
N PHE A 162 17.35 -5.73 9.06
CA PHE A 162 16.54 -6.86 8.61
C PHE A 162 16.08 -6.65 7.18
N GLU A 163 15.89 -7.75 6.46
CA GLU A 163 15.22 -7.80 5.16
C GLU A 163 14.32 -9.03 5.12
N LEU A 164 13.03 -8.81 5.05
CA LEU A 164 12.01 -9.84 4.86
C LEU A 164 11.55 -9.81 3.41
N SER A 165 11.82 -10.87 2.66
CA SER A 165 11.29 -11.09 1.32
C SER A 165 10.16 -12.11 1.36
N VAL A 166 9.02 -11.79 0.77
CA VAL A 166 7.86 -12.68 0.66
C VAL A 166 7.43 -12.73 -0.79
N VAL A 167 7.52 -13.90 -1.41
CA VAL A 167 7.19 -14.11 -2.83
C VAL A 167 6.38 -15.40 -2.97
N ARG A 168 5.18 -15.31 -3.50
CA ARG A 168 4.23 -16.44 -3.59
C ARG A 168 4.03 -17.10 -2.21
N ASP A 169 4.38 -18.37 -2.04
CA ASP A 169 4.29 -19.13 -0.79
C ASP A 169 5.63 -19.24 -0.04
N GLN A 170 6.65 -18.50 -0.47
CA GLN A 170 7.98 -18.50 0.13
C GLN A 170 8.24 -17.22 0.92
N ALA A 171 8.97 -17.35 2.02
CA ALA A 171 9.49 -16.22 2.77
C ALA A 171 10.95 -16.45 3.19
N MET A 172 11.73 -15.38 3.18
CA MET A 172 13.14 -15.37 3.61
C MET A 172 13.38 -14.17 4.52
N LEU A 173 14.05 -14.41 5.64
CA LEU A 173 14.56 -13.35 6.51
C LEU A 173 16.08 -13.30 6.42
N LYS A 174 16.61 -12.09 6.26
CA LYS A 174 18.04 -11.79 6.50
C LYS A 174 18.14 -10.87 7.72
N LEU A 175 19.17 -11.07 8.52
CA LEU A 175 19.54 -10.21 9.64
C LEU A 175 21.01 -9.80 9.47
N ASN A 176 21.31 -8.50 9.53
CA ASN A 176 22.64 -7.93 9.24
C ASN A 176 23.23 -8.40 7.90
N GLY A 177 22.34 -8.58 6.89
CA GLY A 177 22.71 -9.03 5.55
C GLY A 177 22.87 -10.55 5.38
N GLU A 178 22.90 -11.31 6.48
CA GLU A 178 23.05 -12.78 6.43
C GLU A 178 21.71 -13.49 6.51
N PRO A 179 21.50 -14.58 5.75
CA PRO A 179 20.27 -15.35 5.82
C PRO A 179 20.04 -15.92 7.23
N ALA A 180 18.89 -15.60 7.84
CA ALA A 180 18.46 -16.17 9.11
C ALA A 180 17.65 -17.45 8.89
N TRP A 181 16.78 -17.43 7.90
CA TRP A 181 16.00 -18.59 7.45
C TRP A 181 15.35 -18.34 6.09
N THR A 182 14.99 -19.44 5.44
CA THR A 182 14.04 -19.48 4.30
C THR A 182 13.00 -20.55 4.60
N THR A 183 11.75 -20.27 4.27
CA THR A 183 10.63 -21.21 4.47
C THR A 183 9.66 -21.17 3.30
N GLU A 184 8.92 -22.25 3.12
CA GLU A 184 7.86 -22.42 2.12
C GLU A 184 6.53 -22.69 2.83
N GLY A 185 5.43 -22.68 2.07
CA GLY A 185 4.11 -23.00 2.59
C GLY A 185 3.45 -21.82 3.34
N ILE A 186 3.81 -20.60 2.98
CA ILE A 186 3.07 -19.40 3.43
C ILE A 186 1.72 -19.40 2.70
N SER A 187 0.71 -20.01 3.32
CA SER A 187 -0.56 -20.37 2.67
C SER A 187 -1.47 -19.17 2.34
N ASP A 188 -1.40 -18.08 3.13
CA ASP A 188 -2.23 -16.91 2.84
C ASP A 188 -1.56 -16.09 1.73
N PRO A 189 -2.25 -15.87 0.60
CA PRO A 189 -1.67 -15.17 -0.54
C PRO A 189 -1.48 -13.68 -0.25
N THR A 190 -2.26 -13.12 0.67
CA THR A 190 -2.25 -11.69 1.04
C THR A 190 -2.48 -11.52 2.53
N GLY A 191 -2.16 -10.35 3.05
CA GLY A 191 -2.46 -9.97 4.42
C GLY A 191 -1.66 -8.75 4.88
N TRP A 192 -1.84 -8.39 6.13
CA TRP A 192 -1.29 -7.16 6.69
C TRP A 192 0.18 -7.32 7.09
N LEU A 193 0.96 -6.26 6.86
CA LEU A 193 2.30 -6.06 7.40
C LEU A 193 2.20 -5.08 8.56
N ALA A 194 2.80 -5.43 9.70
CA ALA A 194 2.76 -4.58 10.88
C ALA A 194 3.94 -4.78 11.83
N LEU A 195 4.19 -3.77 12.66
CA LEU A 195 5.11 -3.80 13.79
C LEU A 195 4.32 -3.90 15.09
N GLN A 196 4.65 -4.86 15.95
CA GLN A 196 4.04 -5.02 17.27
C GLN A 196 4.58 -3.98 18.25
N VAL A 197 3.67 -3.29 18.95
CA VAL A 197 3.99 -2.42 20.08
C VAL A 197 3.48 -3.07 21.36
N GLU A 198 4.37 -3.29 22.32
CA GLU A 198 4.06 -3.96 23.60
C GLU A 198 4.76 -3.24 24.77
N VAL A 199 4.45 -1.98 24.97
CA VAL A 199 4.99 -1.14 26.05
C VAL A 199 3.95 -1.07 27.20
N PRO A 200 4.29 -1.39 28.46
CA PRO A 200 5.63 -1.48 29.05
C PRO A 200 6.21 -2.90 29.15
N GLN A 201 5.57 -3.93 28.62
CA GLN A 201 5.95 -5.34 28.81
C GLN A 201 7.38 -5.69 28.34
N GLY A 202 7.87 -5.05 27.30
CA GLY A 202 9.18 -5.31 26.75
C GLY A 202 9.45 -4.51 25.48
N GLY A 203 8.41 -3.89 24.94
CA GLY A 203 8.36 -3.32 23.62
C GLY A 203 8.98 -1.93 23.46
N GLN A 204 9.95 -1.54 24.29
CA GLN A 204 10.72 -0.31 24.06
C GLN A 204 11.69 -0.55 22.92
N TYR A 205 11.25 -0.20 21.73
CA TYR A 205 11.99 -0.37 20.48
C TYR A 205 12.12 0.94 19.72
N GLU A 206 13.17 1.00 18.93
CA GLU A 206 13.31 1.96 17.85
C GLU A 206 13.49 1.26 16.54
N PHE A 207 12.94 1.88 15.48
CA PHE A 207 13.09 1.47 14.08
C PHE A 207 13.52 2.65 13.24
N ARG A 208 14.27 2.40 12.17
CA ARG A 208 14.63 3.40 11.16
C ARG A 208 14.81 2.75 9.78
N ASN A 209 14.92 3.57 8.74
CA ASN A 209 15.12 3.13 7.35
C ASN A 209 14.09 2.11 6.89
N LEU A 210 12.84 2.23 7.39
CA LEU A 210 11.76 1.31 7.05
C LEU A 210 11.28 1.54 5.63
N THR A 211 11.38 0.53 4.78
CA THR A 211 10.90 0.57 3.39
C THR A 211 10.14 -0.69 3.03
N VAL A 212 9.07 -0.52 2.25
CA VAL A 212 8.30 -1.61 1.64
C VAL A 212 8.47 -1.49 0.13
N VAL A 213 8.92 -2.55 -0.51
CA VAL A 213 9.01 -2.66 -1.98
C VAL A 213 7.94 -3.63 -2.44
N GLU A 214 6.98 -3.15 -3.19
CA GLU A 214 5.93 -3.96 -3.81
C GLU A 214 6.33 -4.24 -5.26
N THR A 215 6.66 -5.48 -5.57
CA THR A 215 7.24 -5.85 -6.87
C THR A 215 6.22 -5.99 -8.00
N SER A 216 4.93 -6.06 -7.67
CA SER A 216 3.84 -6.34 -8.60
C SER A 216 2.93 -5.13 -8.88
N PHE A 217 3.25 -3.95 -8.36
CA PHE A 217 2.49 -2.72 -8.63
C PHE A 217 3.26 -1.78 -9.56
N GLU A 218 2.58 -1.27 -10.58
CA GLU A 218 3.08 -0.29 -11.53
C GLU A 218 2.57 1.12 -11.18
N ASP A 219 3.46 2.12 -11.21
CA ASP A 219 3.09 3.52 -11.02
C ASP A 219 2.40 4.06 -12.28
N LEU A 220 1.22 4.62 -12.12
CA LEU A 220 0.45 5.29 -13.20
C LEU A 220 0.68 6.81 -13.27
N LEU A 221 1.51 7.36 -12.38
CA LEU A 221 1.93 8.78 -12.37
C LEU A 221 3.45 8.93 -12.20
N PRO A 222 4.28 8.34 -13.08
CA PRO A 222 5.74 8.35 -12.91
C PRO A 222 6.39 9.73 -13.18
N GLY A 223 5.63 10.81 -13.19
CA GLY A 223 6.02 12.18 -13.47
C GLY A 223 5.36 12.78 -14.70
N ASP A 224 4.51 12.03 -15.38
CA ASP A 224 3.73 12.43 -16.55
C ASP A 224 2.33 11.83 -16.55
N LEU A 225 1.56 12.12 -17.60
CA LEU A 225 0.22 11.55 -17.83
C LEU A 225 0.21 10.55 -19.00
N ASP A 226 1.32 9.91 -19.29
CA ASP A 226 1.44 9.02 -20.44
C ASP A 226 0.52 7.79 -20.37
N ALA A 227 0.18 7.32 -19.16
CA ALA A 227 -0.82 6.27 -18.97
C ALA A 227 -2.27 6.72 -19.19
N TRP A 228 -2.53 8.04 -19.28
CA TRP A 228 -3.85 8.63 -19.22
C TRP A 228 -4.27 9.33 -20.52
N THR A 229 -5.58 9.45 -20.72
CA THR A 229 -6.21 10.22 -21.81
C THR A 229 -7.57 10.75 -21.35
N ALA A 230 -8.13 11.74 -22.08
CA ALA A 230 -9.47 12.25 -21.83
C ALA A 230 -10.54 11.25 -22.29
N ILE A 231 -11.61 11.07 -21.52
CA ILE A 231 -12.76 10.25 -21.93
C ILE A 231 -13.40 10.79 -23.22
N GLU A 232 -13.59 12.12 -23.31
CA GLU A 232 -14.31 12.77 -24.42
C GLU A 232 -13.40 13.34 -25.52
N LYS A 233 -12.12 12.93 -25.60
CA LYS A 233 -11.12 13.47 -26.55
C LYS A 233 -10.98 15.00 -26.50
N LYS A 234 -11.18 15.62 -25.34
CA LYS A 234 -10.96 17.03 -25.06
C LYS A 234 -9.56 17.28 -24.51
N PRO A 235 -9.04 18.51 -24.57
CA PRO A 235 -7.79 18.86 -23.88
C PRO A 235 -7.84 18.55 -22.40
N LEU A 236 -6.69 18.15 -21.83
CA LEU A 236 -6.53 17.84 -20.39
C LEU A 236 -6.13 19.07 -19.56
N ASP A 237 -6.38 20.27 -20.03
CA ASP A 237 -5.98 21.52 -19.39
C ASP A 237 -6.75 21.84 -18.07
N CYS A 238 -7.72 20.99 -17.71
CA CYS A 238 -8.36 20.95 -16.38
C CYS A 238 -7.63 20.03 -15.40
N TRP A 239 -6.56 19.36 -15.81
CA TRP A 239 -5.71 18.53 -14.97
C TRP A 239 -4.29 19.08 -14.95
N ALA A 240 -3.70 19.19 -13.78
CA ALA A 240 -2.32 19.61 -13.58
C ALA A 240 -1.55 18.57 -12.78
N LEU A 241 -0.37 18.18 -13.26
CA LEU A 241 0.54 17.28 -12.53
C LEU A 241 1.76 18.09 -12.08
N GLU A 242 1.89 18.29 -10.77
CA GLU A 242 3.00 19.04 -10.17
C GLU A 242 3.53 18.28 -8.93
N ASN A 243 4.83 18.05 -8.88
CA ASN A 243 5.50 17.38 -7.75
C ASN A 243 4.84 16.04 -7.34
N GLY A 244 4.40 15.25 -8.33
CA GLY A 244 3.74 13.94 -8.09
C GLY A 244 2.28 14.03 -7.64
N VAL A 245 1.70 15.23 -7.60
CA VAL A 245 0.28 15.46 -7.29
C VAL A 245 -0.47 15.82 -8.56
N LEU A 246 -1.48 15.05 -8.89
CA LEU A 246 -2.42 15.28 -9.99
C LEU A 246 -3.65 16.02 -9.45
N SER A 247 -3.82 17.27 -9.82
CA SER A 247 -4.91 18.14 -9.39
C SER A 247 -5.99 18.27 -10.45
N CYS A 248 -7.25 18.10 -10.04
CA CYS A 248 -8.42 18.44 -10.84
C CYS A 248 -8.76 19.93 -10.59
N LEU A 249 -8.50 20.78 -11.59
CA LEU A 249 -8.67 22.21 -11.49
C LEU A 249 -10.17 22.61 -11.57
N PRO A 250 -10.60 23.74 -10.97
CA PRO A 250 -11.96 24.26 -11.04
C PRO A 250 -12.26 24.91 -12.41
N LYS A 251 -12.15 24.12 -13.46
CA LYS A 251 -12.31 24.51 -14.85
C LYS A 251 -13.04 23.39 -15.58
N ASP A 252 -13.99 23.69 -16.43
CA ASP A 252 -14.70 22.70 -17.23
C ASP A 252 -13.72 21.83 -18.04
N GLY A 253 -13.94 20.54 -18.04
CA GLY A 253 -13.08 19.62 -18.76
C GLY A 253 -13.51 18.17 -18.63
N PRO A 254 -12.79 17.26 -19.29
CA PRO A 254 -13.11 15.84 -19.31
C PRO A 254 -12.59 15.12 -18.05
N SER A 255 -13.24 14.03 -17.70
CA SER A 255 -12.66 13.00 -16.85
C SER A 255 -11.47 12.33 -17.54
N LEU A 256 -10.52 11.84 -16.75
CA LEU A 256 -9.41 11.01 -17.22
C LEU A 256 -9.85 9.55 -17.34
N ARG A 257 -9.21 8.82 -18.25
CA ARG A 257 -9.18 7.36 -18.26
C ARG A 257 -7.80 6.84 -18.63
N THR A 258 -7.50 5.60 -18.27
CA THR A 258 -6.30 4.91 -18.76
C THR A 258 -6.37 4.73 -20.28
N LYS A 259 -5.21 4.64 -20.95
CA LYS A 259 -5.12 4.30 -22.38
C LYS A 259 -5.40 2.81 -22.59
N GLU A 260 -4.93 1.98 -21.67
CA GLU A 260 -5.11 0.53 -21.70
C GLU A 260 -6.36 0.09 -20.93
N LYS A 261 -6.99 -0.98 -21.39
CA LYS A 261 -8.06 -1.66 -20.65
C LYS A 261 -7.48 -2.55 -19.58
N ILE A 262 -8.24 -2.70 -18.49
CA ILE A 262 -7.85 -3.46 -17.34
C ILE A 262 -8.98 -4.42 -16.98
N GLY A 263 -8.64 -5.67 -16.70
CA GLY A 263 -9.56 -6.71 -16.24
C GLY A 263 -9.62 -6.78 -14.71
N ASP A 264 -8.99 -7.78 -14.13
CA ASP A 264 -8.86 -7.95 -12.68
C ASP A 264 -7.65 -7.19 -12.15
N PHE A 265 -7.82 -6.46 -11.04
CA PHE A 265 -6.78 -5.57 -10.54
C PHE A 265 -6.98 -5.17 -9.07
N SER A 266 -5.92 -4.65 -8.46
CA SER A 266 -5.96 -3.72 -7.34
C SER A 266 -5.43 -2.37 -7.78
N LEU A 267 -6.20 -1.31 -7.55
CA LEU A 267 -5.80 0.08 -7.71
C LEU A 267 -5.55 0.67 -6.33
N ARG A 268 -4.38 1.25 -6.11
CA ARG A 268 -4.07 2.03 -4.91
C ARG A 268 -3.87 3.48 -5.29
N LEU A 269 -4.36 4.37 -4.49
CA LEU A 269 -4.18 5.81 -4.66
C LEU A 269 -4.35 6.55 -3.34
N SER A 270 -3.76 7.72 -3.24
CA SER A 270 -4.11 8.70 -2.23
C SER A 270 -4.91 9.83 -2.88
N TYR A 271 -5.96 10.28 -2.21
CA TYR A 271 -6.73 11.44 -2.65
C TYR A 271 -7.03 12.39 -1.49
N ARG A 272 -7.21 13.67 -1.81
CA ARG A 272 -7.79 14.66 -0.88
C ARG A 272 -8.82 15.51 -1.59
N LEU A 273 -9.84 15.92 -0.85
CA LEU A 273 -10.94 16.71 -1.37
C LEU A 273 -10.96 18.06 -0.68
N ALA A 274 -11.20 19.12 -1.44
CA ALA A 274 -11.52 20.41 -0.88
C ALA A 274 -12.88 20.37 -0.13
N GLU A 275 -13.19 21.40 0.65
CA GLU A 275 -14.48 21.56 1.33
C GLU A 275 -15.65 21.33 0.38
N GLY A 276 -16.49 20.35 0.67
CA GLY A 276 -17.59 19.92 -0.18
C GLY A 276 -17.15 19.34 -1.52
N GLY A 277 -15.94 18.82 -1.63
CA GLY A 277 -15.44 18.16 -2.83
C GLY A 277 -16.26 16.91 -3.18
N ASN A 278 -16.36 16.63 -4.47
CA ASN A 278 -17.02 15.47 -5.06
C ASN A 278 -16.24 15.00 -6.27
N SER A 279 -15.95 13.71 -6.34
CA SER A 279 -15.28 13.04 -7.45
C SER A 279 -15.58 11.54 -7.41
N GLY A 280 -14.93 10.75 -8.25
CA GLY A 280 -15.10 9.30 -8.30
C GLY A 280 -13.96 8.61 -9.04
N VAL A 281 -13.81 7.33 -8.75
CA VAL A 281 -12.95 6.43 -9.51
C VAL A 281 -13.80 5.52 -10.36
N TYR A 282 -13.63 5.59 -11.66
CA TYR A 282 -14.33 4.72 -12.62
C TYR A 282 -13.59 3.42 -12.80
N LEU A 283 -14.31 2.32 -12.72
CA LEU A 283 -13.80 0.96 -12.83
C LEU A 283 -14.37 0.31 -14.09
N ARG A 284 -13.49 -0.21 -14.97
CA ARG A 284 -13.85 -1.01 -16.14
C ARG A 284 -14.90 -0.35 -17.02
N THR A 285 -14.85 0.98 -17.17
CA THR A 285 -15.79 1.69 -18.05
C THR A 285 -15.50 1.42 -19.52
N PRO A 286 -16.51 1.43 -20.42
CA PRO A 286 -16.28 1.48 -21.85
C PRO A 286 -15.62 2.80 -22.27
N GLU A 287 -15.19 2.92 -23.52
CA GLU A 287 -14.44 4.09 -24.01
C GLU A 287 -15.14 5.43 -23.74
N GLY A 288 -16.47 5.47 -23.76
CA GLY A 288 -17.27 6.66 -23.46
C GLY A 288 -17.50 6.93 -21.98
N GLY A 289 -16.88 6.17 -21.06
CA GLY A 289 -16.94 6.42 -19.62
C GLY A 289 -18.27 6.06 -18.95
N SER A 290 -19.17 5.31 -19.60
CA SER A 290 -20.43 4.90 -18.99
C SER A 290 -20.21 4.05 -17.75
N HIS A 291 -20.81 4.46 -16.62
CA HIS A 291 -20.71 3.79 -15.32
C HIS A 291 -22.09 3.44 -14.72
N HIS A 292 -23.15 3.58 -15.52
CA HIS A 292 -24.51 3.20 -15.12
C HIS A 292 -25.16 2.26 -16.16
N GLY A 293 -25.89 1.25 -15.67
CA GLY A 293 -26.63 0.31 -16.50
C GLY A 293 -25.86 -0.96 -16.86
N ASP A 294 -26.50 -1.84 -17.61
CA ASP A 294 -25.96 -3.12 -18.02
C ASP A 294 -24.76 -2.95 -19.00
N GLY A 295 -23.69 -3.69 -18.78
CA GLY A 295 -22.45 -3.59 -19.57
C GLY A 295 -21.61 -2.34 -19.32
N ALA A 296 -22.04 -1.46 -18.44
CA ALA A 296 -21.25 -0.30 -18.01
C ALA A 296 -20.23 -0.69 -16.93
N GLY A 297 -19.27 0.20 -16.68
CA GLY A 297 -18.39 0.11 -15.51
C GLY A 297 -19.11 0.44 -14.20
N ILE A 298 -18.32 0.71 -13.17
CA ILE A 298 -18.79 1.10 -11.84
C ILE A 298 -18.05 2.38 -11.42
N GLU A 299 -18.69 3.23 -10.63
CA GLU A 299 -18.03 4.34 -9.95
C GLU A 299 -17.86 3.99 -8.47
N VAL A 300 -16.63 4.14 -7.96
CA VAL A 300 -16.37 4.23 -6.53
C VAL A 300 -16.39 5.69 -6.14
N GLN A 301 -17.33 6.05 -5.27
CA GLN A 301 -17.57 7.44 -4.87
C GLN A 301 -16.41 8.00 -4.06
N LEU A 302 -16.03 9.25 -4.33
CA LEU A 302 -15.16 10.08 -3.50
C LEU A 302 -15.91 11.35 -3.13
N LEU A 303 -16.17 11.55 -1.85
CA LEU A 303 -16.99 12.67 -1.35
C LEU A 303 -16.41 13.24 -0.06
N HIS A 304 -16.54 14.54 0.13
CA HIS A 304 -16.35 15.12 1.46
C HIS A 304 -17.61 14.80 2.30
N ASP A 305 -17.61 13.62 2.93
CA ASP A 305 -18.79 12.98 3.54
C ASP A 305 -19.48 13.85 4.60
N ASP A 306 -18.72 14.69 5.32
CA ASP A 306 -19.20 15.51 6.43
C ASP A 306 -19.68 16.91 5.99
N ALA A 307 -19.58 17.24 4.71
CA ALA A 307 -20.06 18.52 4.21
C ALA A 307 -21.60 18.63 4.41
N GLN A 308 -22.04 19.71 5.01
CA GLN A 308 -23.45 19.93 5.35
C GLN A 308 -24.41 19.72 4.16
N ARG A 309 -23.98 20.08 2.95
CA ARG A 309 -24.78 19.90 1.72
C ARG A 309 -25.03 18.43 1.36
N TYR A 310 -24.28 17.50 1.92
CA TYR A 310 -24.37 16.06 1.68
C TYR A 310 -25.05 15.27 2.81
N ALA A 311 -25.53 15.94 3.86
CA ALA A 311 -26.13 15.32 5.05
C ALA A 311 -27.35 14.42 4.78
N THR A 312 -28.01 14.56 3.62
CA THR A 312 -29.26 13.85 3.27
C THR A 312 -29.12 12.94 2.05
N LEU A 313 -27.90 12.61 1.65
CA LEU A 313 -27.67 11.70 0.54
C LEU A 313 -28.09 10.26 0.88
N LYS A 314 -28.33 9.46 -0.16
CA LYS A 314 -28.59 8.03 0.01
C LYS A 314 -27.31 7.30 0.43
N PRO A 315 -27.40 6.17 1.17
CA PRO A 315 -26.22 5.47 1.70
C PRO A 315 -25.15 5.13 0.64
N TYR A 316 -25.55 4.78 -0.57
CA TYR A 316 -24.65 4.43 -1.67
C TYR A 316 -24.02 5.63 -2.40
N GLN A 317 -24.15 6.85 -1.86
CA GLN A 317 -23.59 8.09 -2.42
C GLN A 317 -22.43 8.65 -1.58
N TYR A 318 -22.00 7.96 -0.53
CA TYR A 318 -20.86 8.34 0.31
C TYR A 318 -19.58 7.65 -0.12
N SER A 319 -18.45 8.18 0.33
CA SER A 319 -17.10 7.71 -0.05
C SER A 319 -16.93 6.20 0.06
N GLY A 320 -16.34 5.60 -0.96
CA GLY A 320 -16.06 4.17 -1.05
C GLY A 320 -17.26 3.30 -1.46
N SER A 321 -18.46 3.87 -1.60
CA SER A 321 -19.61 3.13 -2.12
C SER A 321 -19.42 2.77 -3.60
N LEU A 322 -19.91 1.60 -4.00
CA LEU A 322 -20.16 1.31 -5.42
C LEU A 322 -21.43 2.09 -5.79
N TYR A 323 -21.25 3.25 -6.42
CA TYR A 323 -22.30 4.26 -6.57
C TYR A 323 -23.59 3.70 -7.17
N GLY A 324 -24.69 3.93 -6.49
CA GLY A 324 -26.02 3.45 -6.90
C GLY A 324 -26.28 1.96 -6.67
N ILE A 325 -25.30 1.17 -6.18
CA ILE A 325 -25.38 -0.29 -6.03
C ILE A 325 -25.20 -0.71 -4.58
N VAL A 326 -23.98 -0.51 -4.03
CA VAL A 326 -23.59 -0.99 -2.70
C VAL A 326 -23.11 0.17 -1.84
N PRO A 327 -23.73 0.40 -0.68
CA PRO A 327 -23.24 1.42 0.25
C PRO A 327 -21.98 0.98 0.97
N ALA A 328 -21.07 1.91 1.20
CA ALA A 328 -19.91 1.71 2.06
C ALA A 328 -20.26 1.87 3.55
N LYS A 329 -19.50 1.22 4.42
CA LYS A 329 -19.45 1.55 5.84
C LYS A 329 -18.85 2.96 5.99
N ARG A 330 -19.52 3.83 6.72
CA ARG A 330 -19.08 5.22 6.94
C ARG A 330 -18.13 5.36 8.12
N GLY A 331 -17.39 6.47 8.14
CA GLY A 331 -16.55 6.89 9.28
C GLY A 331 -15.06 6.73 9.08
N SER A 332 -14.61 6.13 7.97
CA SER A 332 -13.17 5.97 7.67
C SER A 332 -12.62 7.09 6.77
N ALA A 333 -13.47 7.91 6.13
CA ALA A 333 -13.01 9.06 5.34
C ALA A 333 -12.54 10.19 6.27
N ARG A 334 -11.45 10.84 5.89
CA ARG A 334 -10.91 12.03 6.56
C ARG A 334 -11.60 13.29 6.05
N GLY A 335 -11.42 14.39 6.78
CA GLY A 335 -12.01 15.69 6.47
C GLY A 335 -11.48 16.34 5.19
N ALA A 336 -11.97 17.57 4.96
CA ALA A 336 -11.49 18.39 3.84
C ALA A 336 -9.98 18.65 3.95
N ASP A 337 -9.32 18.71 2.79
CA ASP A 337 -7.88 18.96 2.63
C ASP A 337 -6.94 17.92 3.27
N GLU A 338 -7.48 16.83 3.83
CA GLU A 338 -6.71 15.73 4.36
C GLU A 338 -6.55 14.59 3.34
N TRP A 339 -5.34 13.98 3.29
CA TRP A 339 -5.08 12.85 2.42
C TRP A 339 -5.74 11.57 2.93
N ASN A 340 -6.49 10.90 2.06
CA ASN A 340 -7.07 9.59 2.25
C ASN A 340 -6.30 8.55 1.42
N ALA A 341 -5.97 7.41 2.02
CA ALA A 341 -5.37 6.27 1.33
C ALA A 341 -6.46 5.27 0.96
N MET A 342 -6.58 4.93 -0.33
CA MET A 342 -7.62 4.02 -0.83
C MET A 342 -7.02 2.88 -1.64
N GLN A 343 -7.51 1.66 -1.41
CA GLN A 343 -7.34 0.54 -2.34
C GLN A 343 -8.71 0.09 -2.85
N ILE A 344 -8.80 -0.13 -4.15
CA ILE A 344 -9.96 -0.72 -4.81
C ILE A 344 -9.50 -2.01 -5.47
N THR A 345 -10.09 -3.14 -5.10
CA THR A 345 -9.79 -4.44 -5.68
C THR A 345 -10.99 -4.97 -6.45
N CYS A 346 -10.77 -5.45 -7.66
CA CYS A 346 -11.76 -6.05 -8.52
C CYS A 346 -11.24 -7.38 -9.08
N GLU A 347 -12.00 -8.46 -8.87
CA GLU A 347 -11.74 -9.76 -9.49
C GLU A 347 -13.07 -10.38 -9.95
N GLY A 348 -13.23 -10.59 -11.27
CA GLY A 348 -14.52 -10.96 -11.83
C GLY A 348 -15.61 -9.97 -11.44
N THR A 349 -16.61 -10.43 -10.68
CA THR A 349 -17.71 -9.63 -10.13
C THR A 349 -17.59 -9.34 -8.64
N SER A 350 -16.41 -9.57 -8.06
CA SER A 350 -16.09 -9.28 -6.66
C SER A 350 -15.38 -7.94 -6.55
N TYR A 351 -15.78 -7.13 -5.57
CA TYR A 351 -15.25 -5.78 -5.33
C TYR A 351 -14.96 -5.59 -3.85
N GLN A 352 -13.82 -4.99 -3.54
CA GLN A 352 -13.47 -4.57 -2.19
C GLN A 352 -12.90 -3.16 -2.23
N VAL A 353 -13.31 -2.31 -1.29
CA VAL A 353 -12.71 -0.98 -1.07
C VAL A 353 -12.18 -0.91 0.34
N ILE A 354 -10.90 -0.57 0.44
CA ILE A 354 -10.21 -0.25 1.69
C ILE A 354 -10.00 1.27 1.70
N LEU A 355 -10.38 1.94 2.78
CA LEU A 355 -10.17 3.37 2.98
C LEU A 355 -9.49 3.59 4.32
N ASN A 356 -8.31 4.22 4.30
CA ASN A 356 -7.49 4.47 5.47
C ASN A 356 -7.27 3.21 6.34
N GLY A 357 -7.11 2.05 5.65
CA GLY A 357 -6.86 0.75 6.26
C GLY A 357 -8.09 -0.05 6.69
N ASP A 358 -9.28 0.51 6.61
CA ASP A 358 -10.53 -0.17 6.91
C ASP A 358 -11.16 -0.75 5.65
N VAL A 359 -11.58 -1.99 5.67
CA VAL A 359 -12.46 -2.57 4.65
C VAL A 359 -13.85 -1.96 4.82
N ILE A 360 -14.21 -1.02 3.94
CA ILE A 360 -15.48 -0.28 4.02
C ILE A 360 -16.54 -0.78 3.05
N THR A 361 -16.10 -1.49 1.99
CA THR A 361 -17.00 -2.12 1.02
C THR A 361 -16.42 -3.48 0.64
N HIS A 362 -17.24 -4.50 0.69
CA HIS A 362 -16.96 -5.81 0.11
C HIS A 362 -18.28 -6.34 -0.44
N ALA A 363 -18.33 -6.63 -1.73
CA ALA A 363 -19.54 -7.11 -2.38
C ALA A 363 -19.22 -8.00 -3.59
N THR A 364 -20.09 -8.97 -3.80
CA THR A 364 -20.07 -9.89 -4.93
C THR A 364 -21.41 -9.82 -5.68
N ALA A 365 -21.50 -10.49 -6.82
CA ALA A 365 -22.76 -10.61 -7.54
C ALA A 365 -23.85 -11.37 -6.73
N ASP A 366 -23.47 -12.17 -5.75
CA ASP A 366 -24.41 -12.87 -4.86
C ASP A 366 -25.03 -11.87 -3.86
N ASP A 367 -24.27 -10.86 -3.43
CA ASP A 367 -24.74 -9.81 -2.51
C ASP A 367 -25.58 -8.75 -3.25
N ALA A 368 -25.16 -8.40 -4.47
CA ALA A 368 -25.80 -7.38 -5.32
C ALA A 368 -25.87 -7.88 -6.78
N PRO A 369 -26.99 -8.46 -7.22
CA PRO A 369 -27.13 -9.06 -8.57
C PRO A 369 -26.85 -8.10 -9.74
N GLU A 370 -26.94 -6.79 -9.51
CA GLU A 370 -26.55 -5.78 -10.49
C GLU A 370 -25.07 -5.85 -10.87
N LEU A 371 -24.20 -6.36 -9.99
CA LEU A 371 -22.77 -6.51 -10.25
C LEU A 371 -22.50 -7.55 -11.34
N ALA A 372 -23.33 -8.59 -11.45
CA ALA A 372 -23.23 -9.59 -12.52
C ALA A 372 -23.44 -9.02 -13.93
N LYS A 373 -24.04 -7.84 -14.03
CA LYS A 373 -24.32 -7.16 -15.29
C LYS A 373 -23.28 -6.12 -15.67
N ARG A 374 -22.29 -5.87 -14.80
CA ARG A 374 -21.25 -4.88 -15.01
C ARG A 374 -20.12 -5.44 -15.88
N ALA A 375 -19.41 -4.54 -16.55
CA ALA A 375 -18.23 -4.91 -17.33
C ALA A 375 -17.15 -5.53 -16.44
N VAL A 376 -16.55 -6.62 -16.89
CA VAL A 376 -15.41 -7.28 -16.22
C VAL A 376 -14.06 -6.86 -16.79
N GLU A 377 -14.06 -6.04 -17.85
CA GLU A 377 -12.89 -5.43 -18.48
C GLU A 377 -13.28 -4.04 -19.02
N GLY A 378 -12.39 -3.08 -18.89
CA GLY A 378 -12.59 -1.72 -19.39
C GLY A 378 -11.53 -0.77 -18.86
N PHE A 379 -11.78 0.52 -18.95
CA PHE A 379 -10.83 1.55 -18.54
C PHE A 379 -11.04 1.96 -17.09
N LEU A 380 -9.94 2.24 -16.38
CA LEU A 380 -9.98 3.02 -15.14
C LEU A 380 -10.15 4.49 -15.48
N GLY A 381 -10.85 5.23 -14.63
CA GLY A 381 -10.97 6.68 -14.80
C GLY A 381 -10.97 7.44 -13.48
N LEU A 382 -10.63 8.72 -13.59
CA LEU A 382 -10.75 9.69 -12.52
C LEU A 382 -11.77 10.74 -12.93
N GLN A 383 -12.84 10.87 -12.12
CA GLN A 383 -13.94 11.75 -12.45
C GLN A 383 -13.55 13.21 -12.31
N HIS A 384 -13.83 14.01 -13.32
CA HIS A 384 -13.90 15.46 -13.22
C HIS A 384 -15.32 15.87 -12.82
N HIS A 385 -15.45 16.48 -11.63
CA HIS A 385 -16.75 16.97 -11.14
C HIS A 385 -16.64 18.43 -10.63
N GLY A 386 -16.08 19.30 -11.46
CA GLY A 386 -15.95 20.73 -11.15
C GLY A 386 -14.69 21.11 -10.35
N GLY A 387 -13.75 20.19 -10.17
CA GLY A 387 -12.48 20.45 -9.48
C GLY A 387 -12.53 20.20 -7.96
N GLY A 388 -11.42 20.51 -7.29
CA GLY A 388 -11.30 20.35 -5.83
C GLY A 388 -11.00 18.95 -5.36
N VAL A 389 -10.33 18.13 -6.19
CA VAL A 389 -9.73 16.85 -5.81
C VAL A 389 -8.29 16.80 -6.29
N ASP A 390 -7.41 16.32 -5.43
CA ASP A 390 -6.02 15.98 -5.72
C ASP A 390 -5.80 14.49 -5.56
N TYR A 391 -4.92 13.93 -6.39
CA TYR A 391 -4.51 12.54 -6.37
C TYR A 391 -2.99 12.42 -6.34
N ARG A 392 -2.47 11.38 -5.71
CA ARG A 392 -1.07 10.97 -5.77
C ARG A 392 -0.92 9.48 -5.56
N ASP A 393 0.28 8.95 -5.78
CA ASP A 393 0.63 7.55 -5.49
C ASP A 393 -0.33 6.57 -6.18
N ILE A 394 -0.75 6.87 -7.43
CA ILE A 394 -1.66 6.01 -8.19
C ILE A 394 -0.87 4.84 -8.76
N ARG A 395 -1.19 3.64 -8.32
CA ARG A 395 -0.53 2.42 -8.76
C ARG A 395 -1.49 1.27 -8.96
N LEU A 396 -1.20 0.44 -9.95
CA LEU A 396 -2.01 -0.67 -10.39
C LEU A 396 -1.25 -1.98 -10.24
N GLY A 397 -1.89 -3.00 -9.72
CA GLY A 397 -1.30 -4.32 -9.55
C GLY A 397 -2.35 -5.44 -9.61
N PRO A 398 -1.94 -6.70 -9.37
CA PRO A 398 -2.84 -7.83 -9.35
C PRO A 398 -3.85 -7.72 -8.20
N PRO A 399 -5.01 -8.42 -8.31
CA PRO A 399 -6.00 -8.45 -7.24
C PRO A 399 -5.38 -8.84 -5.89
N THR A 400 -5.59 -7.99 -4.87
CA THR A 400 -5.01 -8.15 -3.54
C THR A 400 -6.10 -7.83 -2.51
N PHE A 401 -6.94 -8.81 -2.17
CA PHE A 401 -7.99 -8.65 -1.17
C PHE A 401 -7.40 -8.68 0.24
N ALA A 402 -8.00 -7.92 1.14
CA ALA A 402 -7.80 -8.13 2.57
C ALA A 402 -8.41 -9.48 2.98
N PRO A 403 -7.74 -10.23 3.86
CA PRO A 403 -8.24 -11.51 4.36
C PRO A 403 -9.49 -11.36 5.23
#